data_6aa2665e1da182963628a500874bd4f8
#
_entry.id   6aa2665e1da182963628a500874bd4f8
#
_cell.length_a   1.000
_cell.length_b   1.000
_cell.length_c   1.000
_cell.angle_alpha   90.00
_cell.angle_beta   90.00
_cell.angle_gamma   90.00
#
_symmetry.space_group_name_H-M   'P 1'
#
loop_
_entity.id
_entity.type
_entity.pdbx_description
1 polymer ?
#
loop_
_entity_poly.entity_id
_entity_poly.type
_entity_poly.pdbx_seq_one_letter_code
_entity_poly.pdbx_strand_id
1 'polypeptide(L)'
;VFDDTRGNKKFKMDLEACVVLPDSRLVAFGSGSSPQREKIVTVAPGKGAMAQQMSGEDLYAGLRAHSDPRGARLNIEGAVVQGEWLRLLQRGNGKRGFEPWNAILDVALDKFLGWLDGRHPFPPVRRIFEVHLGALAGVPFGFTDAAVTDDGRVAFLACAEDTEDALIDGPVTGCRFGWLGADDPSVVVAPVVDGEGKPTHLKLEGIEARTGGGTMFDVVADMDRGDEPAQIAELAVRE
;
A
#
# COMPACT_ATOMS: atom_id res chain seq x y z
N VAL A 1 -17.55 11.77 -8.91
CA VAL A 1 -16.73 12.15 -7.78
C VAL A 1 -17.38 11.61 -6.52
N PHE A 2 -16.62 10.91 -5.69
CA PHE A 2 -17.01 10.44 -4.37
C PHE A 2 -16.44 11.42 -3.35
N ASP A 3 -17.27 11.95 -2.46
CA ASP A 3 -16.84 12.87 -1.39
C ASP A 3 -17.77 12.78 -0.17
N ASP A 4 -17.31 13.29 0.96
CA ASP A 4 -18.08 13.28 2.22
C ASP A 4 -19.28 14.21 2.17
N THR A 5 -19.20 15.33 1.42
CA THR A 5 -20.29 16.30 1.31
C THR A 5 -21.50 15.72 0.59
N ARG A 6 -21.27 14.74 -0.30
CA ARG A 6 -22.31 14.00 -1.02
C ARG A 6 -22.78 12.74 -0.28
N GLY A 7 -22.12 12.37 0.81
CA GLY A 7 -22.40 11.16 1.57
C GLY A 7 -22.18 9.86 0.79
N ASN A 8 -21.42 9.91 -0.30
CA ASN A 8 -21.21 8.79 -1.23
C ASN A 8 -19.79 8.20 -1.16
N LYS A 9 -18.88 8.75 -0.35
CA LYS A 9 -17.49 8.24 -0.16
C LYS A 9 -17.47 6.76 0.22
N LYS A 10 -18.48 6.30 0.99
CA LYS A 10 -18.65 4.88 1.37
C LYS A 10 -18.85 3.90 0.20
N PHE A 11 -19.18 4.39 -0.99
CA PHE A 11 -19.34 3.58 -2.20
C PHE A 11 -18.10 3.60 -3.10
N LYS A 12 -17.05 4.36 -2.74
CA LYS A 12 -15.75 4.34 -3.43
C LYS A 12 -15.17 2.92 -3.32
N MET A 13 -14.61 2.39 -4.42
CA MET A 13 -13.91 1.10 -4.40
C MET A 13 -12.64 1.16 -3.57
N ASP A 14 -12.07 2.35 -3.42
CA ASP A 14 -10.89 2.60 -2.58
C ASP A 14 -9.73 1.69 -2.98
N LEU A 15 -9.30 1.82 -4.23
CA LEU A 15 -8.12 1.10 -4.73
C LEU A 15 -6.89 1.79 -4.18
N GLU A 16 -6.15 1.09 -3.31
CA GLU A 16 -5.05 1.66 -2.54
C GLU A 16 -3.71 0.96 -2.82
N ALA A 17 -3.71 -0.16 -3.53
CA ALA A 17 -2.51 -0.87 -3.90
C ALA A 17 -2.57 -1.31 -5.36
N CYS A 18 -1.43 -1.31 -6.04
CA CYS A 18 -1.34 -1.69 -7.44
C CYS A 18 -0.02 -2.39 -7.73
N VAL A 19 -0.05 -3.43 -8.55
CA VAL A 19 1.15 -4.17 -8.94
C VAL A 19 1.07 -4.65 -10.38
N VAL A 20 2.19 -4.64 -11.09
CA VAL A 20 2.34 -5.29 -12.38
C VAL A 20 2.85 -6.71 -12.15
N LEU A 21 2.09 -7.69 -12.61
CA LEU A 21 2.45 -9.11 -12.50
C LEU A 21 3.47 -9.51 -13.59
N PRO A 22 4.18 -10.65 -13.44
CA PRO A 22 5.16 -11.13 -14.43
C PRO A 22 4.57 -11.39 -15.83
N ASP A 23 3.27 -11.65 -15.93
CA ASP A 23 2.55 -11.79 -17.19
C ASP A 23 2.05 -10.45 -17.77
N SER A 24 2.54 -9.33 -17.21
CA SER A 24 2.22 -7.96 -17.59
C SER A 24 0.77 -7.53 -17.31
N ARG A 25 -0.03 -8.31 -16.58
CA ARG A 25 -1.29 -7.82 -16.06
C ARG A 25 -1.03 -6.82 -14.94
N LEU A 26 -1.75 -5.71 -14.96
CA LEU A 26 -1.82 -4.81 -13.82
C LEU A 26 -2.98 -5.26 -12.92
N VAL A 27 -2.73 -5.34 -11.63
CA VAL A 27 -3.76 -5.66 -10.62
C VAL A 27 -3.79 -4.57 -9.59
N ALA A 28 -4.99 -4.02 -9.35
CA ALA A 28 -5.22 -3.06 -8.29
C ALA A 28 -6.17 -3.66 -7.23
N PHE A 29 -5.88 -3.39 -5.98
CA PHE A 29 -6.56 -3.91 -4.81
C PHE A 29 -7.29 -2.79 -4.08
N GLY A 30 -8.53 -3.03 -3.68
CA GLY A 30 -9.19 -2.17 -2.70
C GLY A 30 -8.53 -2.32 -1.33
N SER A 31 -8.75 -1.36 -0.45
CA SER A 31 -8.19 -1.41 0.90
C SER A 31 -8.66 -2.61 1.74
N GLY A 32 -9.84 -3.18 1.44
CA GLY A 32 -10.46 -4.26 2.22
C GLY A 32 -11.03 -3.81 3.57
N SER A 33 -11.01 -2.49 3.86
CA SER A 33 -11.48 -1.92 5.13
C SER A 33 -13.00 -2.04 5.34
N SER A 34 -13.74 -2.35 4.28
CA SER A 34 -15.18 -2.65 4.30
C SER A 34 -15.56 -3.58 3.15
N PRO A 35 -16.73 -4.26 3.18
CA PRO A 35 -17.17 -5.13 2.09
C PRO A 35 -17.26 -4.44 0.71
N GLN A 36 -17.54 -3.14 0.67
CA GLN A 36 -17.58 -2.37 -0.57
C GLN A 36 -16.18 -2.18 -1.19
N ARG A 37 -15.14 -2.25 -0.34
CA ARG A 37 -13.72 -2.06 -0.70
C ARG A 37 -12.97 -3.38 -0.93
N GLU A 38 -13.68 -4.49 -0.95
CA GLU A 38 -13.17 -5.83 -1.28
C GLU A 38 -13.26 -6.08 -2.79
N LYS A 39 -12.63 -5.20 -3.55
CA LYS A 39 -12.65 -5.24 -5.01
C LYS A 39 -11.24 -5.38 -5.54
N ILE A 40 -11.14 -6.08 -6.67
CA ILE A 40 -9.92 -6.21 -7.43
C ILE A 40 -10.23 -5.75 -8.84
N VAL A 41 -9.31 -4.98 -9.39
CA VAL A 41 -9.38 -4.56 -10.78
C VAL A 41 -8.16 -5.10 -11.49
N THR A 42 -8.37 -5.79 -12.61
CA THR A 42 -7.28 -6.29 -13.46
C THR A 42 -7.33 -5.59 -14.82
N VAL A 43 -6.15 -5.29 -15.35
CA VAL A 43 -6.00 -4.76 -16.71
C VAL A 43 -5.01 -5.64 -17.45
N ALA A 44 -5.48 -6.29 -18.53
CA ALA A 44 -4.60 -7.06 -19.39
C ALA A 44 -3.74 -6.13 -20.26
N PRO A 45 -2.49 -6.53 -20.62
CA PRO A 45 -1.64 -5.72 -21.50
C PRO A 45 -2.24 -5.69 -22.94
N GLY A 46 -2.02 -4.59 -23.64
CA GLY A 46 -2.35 -4.45 -25.05
C GLY A 46 -3.15 -3.20 -25.42
N LYS A 47 -3.25 -2.95 -26.73
CA LYS A 47 -4.07 -1.83 -27.24
C LYS A 47 -5.56 -2.11 -27.02
N GLY A 48 -6.25 -1.18 -26.41
CA GLY A 48 -7.67 -1.32 -26.07
C GLY A 48 -7.90 -2.17 -24.82
N ALA A 49 -6.89 -2.31 -23.97
CA ALA A 49 -7.02 -2.97 -22.68
C ALA A 49 -8.20 -2.37 -21.88
N MET A 50 -9.07 -3.25 -21.41
CA MET A 50 -10.20 -2.85 -20.57
C MET A 50 -9.97 -3.32 -19.14
N ALA A 51 -10.28 -2.46 -18.20
CA ALA A 51 -10.30 -2.83 -16.79
C ALA A 51 -11.46 -3.82 -16.53
N GLN A 52 -11.14 -4.90 -15.86
CA GLN A 52 -12.11 -5.90 -15.40
C GLN A 52 -12.15 -5.89 -13.88
N GLN A 53 -13.32 -5.64 -13.33
CA GLN A 53 -13.54 -5.75 -11.89
C GLN A 53 -13.96 -7.16 -11.55
N MET A 54 -13.34 -7.73 -10.50
CA MET A 54 -13.72 -9.00 -9.92
C MET A 54 -13.98 -8.87 -8.42
N SER A 55 -14.70 -9.83 -7.86
CA SER A 55 -14.86 -9.92 -6.40
C SER A 55 -13.53 -10.33 -5.77
N GLY A 56 -13.12 -9.62 -4.74
CA GLY A 56 -12.00 -9.99 -3.89
C GLY A 56 -12.40 -10.75 -2.62
N GLU A 57 -13.66 -11.15 -2.49
CA GLU A 57 -14.21 -11.72 -1.24
C GLU A 57 -13.35 -12.84 -0.66
N ASP A 58 -12.94 -13.82 -1.47
CA ASP A 58 -12.09 -14.93 -1.03
C ASP A 58 -10.71 -14.45 -0.57
N LEU A 59 -10.13 -13.49 -1.30
CA LEU A 59 -8.84 -12.89 -0.94
C LEU A 59 -8.95 -12.17 0.40
N TYR A 60 -9.89 -11.25 0.53
CA TYR A 60 -10.04 -10.46 1.75
C TYR A 60 -10.49 -11.30 2.95
N ALA A 61 -11.28 -12.36 2.75
CA ALA A 61 -11.59 -13.34 3.80
C ALA A 61 -10.31 -14.07 4.25
N GLY A 62 -9.47 -14.50 3.30
CA GLY A 62 -8.18 -15.12 3.59
C GLY A 62 -7.23 -14.20 4.35
N LEU A 63 -7.14 -12.92 3.95
CA LEU A 63 -6.32 -11.93 4.65
C LEU A 63 -6.85 -11.66 6.06
N ARG A 64 -8.17 -11.50 6.24
CA ARG A 64 -8.79 -11.29 7.57
C ARG A 64 -8.60 -12.47 8.53
N ALA A 65 -8.47 -13.69 8.05
CA ALA A 65 -8.15 -14.83 8.89
C ALA A 65 -6.81 -14.67 9.63
N HIS A 66 -5.96 -13.77 9.14
CA HIS A 66 -4.67 -13.39 9.70
C HIS A 66 -4.62 -11.93 10.14
N SER A 67 -5.78 -11.32 10.37
CA SER A 67 -5.87 -9.91 10.77
C SER A 67 -5.30 -9.67 12.16
N ASP A 68 -5.08 -8.40 12.46
CA ASP A 68 -4.54 -7.91 13.73
C ASP A 68 -5.25 -8.56 14.94
N PRO A 69 -4.53 -9.28 15.80
CA PRO A 69 -5.09 -9.83 17.04
C PRO A 69 -5.63 -8.74 17.98
N ARG A 70 -5.28 -7.47 17.75
CA ARG A 70 -5.78 -6.29 18.48
C ARG A 70 -7.09 -5.74 17.92
N GLY A 71 -7.59 -6.34 16.81
CA GLY A 71 -8.90 -6.03 16.23
C GLY A 71 -8.92 -4.84 15.27
N ALA A 72 -7.76 -4.38 14.78
CA ALA A 72 -7.71 -3.36 13.74
C ALA A 72 -8.32 -3.88 12.41
N ARG A 73 -8.88 -2.97 11.63
CA ARG A 73 -9.42 -3.30 10.31
C ARG A 73 -8.29 -3.64 9.35
N LEU A 74 -8.61 -4.54 8.43
CA LEU A 74 -7.75 -4.74 7.26
C LEU A 74 -7.71 -3.44 6.44
N ASN A 75 -6.52 -3.06 6.01
CA ASN A 75 -6.28 -1.89 5.18
C ASN A 75 -5.02 -2.12 4.32
N ILE A 76 -5.20 -2.66 3.12
CA ILE A 76 -4.10 -2.93 2.19
C ILE A 76 -3.76 -1.64 1.45
N GLU A 77 -2.51 -1.19 1.60
CA GLU A 77 -2.04 0.08 1.06
C GLU A 77 -0.83 -0.08 0.11
N GLY A 78 -0.34 -1.30 -0.07
CA GLY A 78 0.74 -1.57 -1.01
C GLY A 78 0.74 -3.01 -1.47
N ALA A 79 1.27 -3.24 -2.66
CA ALA A 79 1.42 -4.56 -3.24
C ALA A 79 2.65 -4.63 -4.13
N VAL A 80 3.52 -5.64 -3.92
CA VAL A 80 4.69 -5.87 -4.75
C VAL A 80 4.89 -7.35 -5.06
N VAL A 81 5.51 -7.64 -6.18
CA VAL A 81 6.02 -8.98 -6.50
C VAL A 81 7.51 -9.02 -6.21
N GLN A 82 7.93 -9.87 -5.27
CA GLN A 82 9.34 -10.10 -4.97
C GLN A 82 9.64 -11.61 -4.99
N GLY A 83 10.44 -12.04 -5.95
CA GLY A 83 10.73 -13.46 -6.13
C GLY A 83 9.48 -14.29 -6.38
N GLU A 84 9.23 -15.27 -5.52
CA GLU A 84 8.05 -16.15 -5.62
C GLU A 84 6.82 -15.64 -4.81
N TRP A 85 6.86 -14.42 -4.31
CA TRP A 85 5.85 -13.87 -3.40
C TRP A 85 5.13 -12.67 -4.02
N LEU A 86 3.81 -12.65 -3.90
CA LEU A 86 3.01 -11.43 -3.87
C LEU A 86 2.99 -10.98 -2.41
N ARG A 87 3.54 -9.80 -2.13
CA ARG A 87 3.60 -9.17 -0.82
C ARG A 87 2.55 -8.07 -0.75
N LEU A 88 1.63 -8.19 0.18
CA LEU A 88 0.61 -7.19 0.45
C LEU A 88 0.98 -6.46 1.74
N LEU A 89 1.00 -5.14 1.70
CA LEU A 89 1.36 -4.30 2.83
C LEU A 89 0.07 -3.86 3.54
N GLN A 90 -0.11 -4.34 4.76
CA GLN A 90 -1.18 -3.95 5.66
C GLN A 90 -0.77 -2.69 6.39
N ARG A 91 -1.50 -1.60 6.21
CA ARG A 91 -1.39 -0.39 7.01
C ARG A 91 -2.06 -0.59 8.35
N GLY A 92 -1.29 -0.46 9.41
CA GLY A 92 -1.83 -0.34 10.75
C GLY A 92 -2.45 1.03 10.95
N ASN A 93 -3.74 1.06 11.27
CA ASN A 93 -4.43 2.27 11.65
C ASN A 93 -4.41 2.40 13.16
N GLY A 94 -3.84 3.47 13.65
CA GLY A 94 -3.73 3.73 15.07
C GLY A 94 -3.86 5.21 15.37
N LYS A 95 -4.69 5.53 16.37
CA LYS A 95 -4.74 6.87 16.93
C LYS A 95 -3.48 7.16 17.74
N ARG A 96 -3.24 8.44 17.99
CA ARG A 96 -2.11 8.91 18.79
C ARG A 96 -1.94 8.10 20.09
N GLY A 97 -0.72 7.61 20.32
CA GLY A 97 -0.37 6.81 21.51
C GLY A 97 -0.70 5.31 21.40
N PHE A 98 -1.23 4.83 20.28
CA PHE A 98 -1.37 3.40 20.00
C PHE A 98 -0.31 2.94 19.01
N GLU A 99 0.21 1.73 19.21
CA GLU A 99 1.08 1.09 18.24
C GLU A 99 0.20 0.37 17.19
N PRO A 100 0.26 0.80 15.93
CA PRO A 100 -0.53 0.19 14.86
C PRO A 100 0.08 -1.14 14.45
N TRP A 101 -0.74 -2.05 13.96
CA TRP A 101 -0.29 -3.30 13.37
C TRP A 101 0.01 -3.10 11.87
N ASN A 102 1.23 -2.69 11.55
CA ASN A 102 1.73 -2.77 10.19
C ASN A 102 2.26 -4.17 9.92
N ALA A 103 1.90 -4.76 8.80
CA ALA A 103 2.32 -6.11 8.48
C ALA A 103 2.53 -6.32 6.98
N ILE A 104 3.35 -7.30 6.64
CA ILE A 104 3.52 -7.83 5.29
C ILE A 104 2.87 -9.19 5.27
N LEU A 105 1.97 -9.40 4.31
CA LEU A 105 1.24 -10.65 4.11
C LEU A 105 1.69 -11.27 2.79
N ASP A 106 2.43 -12.38 2.84
CA ASP A 106 2.98 -13.03 1.67
C ASP A 106 2.08 -14.17 1.18
N VAL A 107 1.74 -14.10 -0.10
CA VAL A 107 0.99 -15.13 -0.84
C VAL A 107 1.88 -15.69 -1.94
N ALA A 108 1.88 -17.01 -2.12
CA ALA A 108 2.64 -17.63 -3.21
C ALA A 108 2.13 -17.13 -4.58
N LEU A 109 3.02 -16.53 -5.37
CA LEU A 109 2.70 -15.84 -6.61
C LEU A 109 2.07 -16.76 -7.64
N ASP A 110 2.61 -17.98 -7.81
CA ASP A 110 2.07 -18.99 -8.73
C ASP A 110 0.62 -19.37 -8.40
N LYS A 111 0.30 -19.43 -7.11
CA LYS A 111 -1.05 -19.73 -6.62
C LYS A 111 -1.98 -18.52 -6.80
N PHE A 112 -1.48 -17.32 -6.55
CA PHE A 112 -2.24 -16.10 -6.81
C PHE A 112 -2.61 -15.96 -8.29
N LEU A 113 -1.66 -16.19 -9.20
CA LEU A 113 -1.91 -16.21 -10.65
C LEU A 113 -2.96 -17.26 -11.02
N GLY A 114 -2.84 -18.47 -10.45
CA GLY A 114 -3.82 -19.52 -10.68
C GLY A 114 -5.23 -19.19 -10.20
N TRP A 115 -5.35 -18.45 -9.08
CA TRP A 115 -6.64 -17.96 -8.59
C TRP A 115 -7.22 -16.88 -9.49
N LEU A 116 -6.40 -15.92 -9.94
CA LEU A 116 -6.83 -14.91 -10.91
C LEU A 116 -7.39 -15.51 -12.21
N ASP A 117 -6.84 -16.66 -12.62
CA ASP A 117 -7.27 -17.41 -13.81
C ASP A 117 -8.47 -18.34 -13.52
N GLY A 118 -9.01 -18.33 -12.31
CA GLY A 118 -10.12 -19.20 -11.90
C GLY A 118 -9.77 -20.68 -11.80
N ARG A 119 -8.48 -21.05 -11.73
CA ARG A 119 -8.02 -22.44 -11.71
C ARG A 119 -8.16 -23.10 -10.35
N HIS A 120 -8.20 -22.33 -9.27
CA HIS A 120 -8.39 -22.80 -7.88
C HIS A 120 -8.84 -21.66 -6.97
N PRO A 121 -9.31 -21.93 -5.75
CA PRO A 121 -9.66 -20.90 -4.77
C PRO A 121 -8.44 -20.07 -4.36
N PHE A 122 -8.67 -18.92 -3.69
CA PHE A 122 -7.60 -18.06 -3.20
C PHE A 122 -6.66 -18.86 -2.28
N PRO A 123 -5.33 -18.78 -2.49
CA PRO A 123 -4.36 -19.49 -1.68
C PRO A 123 -4.24 -18.89 -0.28
N PRO A 124 -3.85 -19.70 0.71
CA PRO A 124 -3.60 -19.18 2.06
C PRO A 124 -2.40 -18.21 2.08
N VAL A 125 -2.45 -17.25 2.98
CA VAL A 125 -1.27 -16.47 3.37
C VAL A 125 -0.22 -17.42 3.95
N ARG A 126 1.02 -17.31 3.50
CA ARG A 126 2.10 -18.22 3.85
C ARG A 126 3.04 -17.68 4.91
N ARG A 127 3.31 -16.38 4.84
CA ARG A 127 4.19 -15.69 5.78
C ARG A 127 3.52 -14.39 6.22
N ILE A 128 3.73 -14.02 7.46
CA ILE A 128 3.25 -12.78 8.04
C ILE A 128 4.40 -12.19 8.82
N PHE A 129 4.73 -10.95 8.49
CA PHE A 129 5.77 -10.20 9.19
C PHE A 129 5.15 -8.95 9.79
N GLU A 130 5.14 -8.85 11.12
CA GLU A 130 4.80 -7.58 11.78
C GLU A 130 5.97 -6.62 11.63
N VAL A 131 5.68 -5.36 11.30
CA VAL A 131 6.68 -4.33 11.03
C VAL A 131 6.47 -3.13 11.95
N HIS A 132 7.51 -2.74 12.68
CA HIS A 132 7.48 -1.59 13.56
C HIS A 132 8.03 -0.36 12.85
N LEU A 133 7.15 0.55 12.45
CA LEU A 133 7.51 1.78 11.72
C LEU A 133 7.77 2.97 12.66
N GLY A 134 7.48 2.82 13.96
CA GLY A 134 7.61 3.89 14.95
C GLY A 134 6.55 4.99 14.81
N ALA A 135 6.83 6.15 15.40
CA ALA A 135 5.91 7.29 15.42
C ALA A 135 6.66 8.62 15.28
N LEU A 136 5.96 9.67 14.89
CA LEU A 136 6.43 11.06 14.87
C LEU A 136 5.48 11.92 15.73
N ALA A 137 6.03 12.56 16.74
CA ALA A 137 5.24 13.37 17.72
C ALA A 137 4.04 12.60 18.30
N GLY A 138 4.17 11.28 18.50
CA GLY A 138 3.14 10.40 19.04
C GLY A 138 2.11 9.93 17.98
N VAL A 139 2.23 10.36 16.73
CA VAL A 139 1.42 9.86 15.60
C VAL A 139 2.16 8.68 14.96
N PRO A 140 1.58 7.48 14.94
CA PRO A 140 2.24 6.30 14.38
C PRO A 140 2.34 6.38 12.86
N PHE A 141 3.41 5.78 12.30
CA PHE A 141 3.55 5.59 10.86
C PHE A 141 2.76 4.36 10.40
N GLY A 142 2.06 4.49 9.27
CA GLY A 142 1.46 3.39 8.52
C GLY A 142 2.00 3.32 7.10
N PHE A 143 2.08 2.12 6.54
CA PHE A 143 2.42 1.95 5.12
C PHE A 143 1.47 2.73 4.23
N THR A 144 1.99 3.29 3.12
CA THR A 144 1.17 3.93 2.09
C THR A 144 1.41 3.35 0.70
N ASP A 145 2.57 2.82 0.39
CA ASP A 145 2.84 2.06 -0.85
C ASP A 145 4.23 1.41 -0.80
N ALA A 146 4.53 0.58 -1.81
CA ALA A 146 5.84 -0.04 -2.02
C ALA A 146 6.15 -0.29 -3.49
N ALA A 147 7.44 -0.30 -3.82
CA ALA A 147 7.97 -0.60 -5.15
C ALA A 147 9.14 -1.57 -5.09
N VAL A 148 9.36 -2.32 -6.18
CA VAL A 148 10.55 -3.18 -6.35
C VAL A 148 11.53 -2.49 -7.28
N THR A 149 12.78 -2.39 -6.85
CA THR A 149 13.87 -1.87 -7.68
C THR A 149 14.43 -2.94 -8.64
N ASP A 150 15.17 -2.50 -9.65
CA ASP A 150 15.80 -3.42 -10.65
C ASP A 150 16.70 -4.49 -10.00
N ASP A 151 17.29 -4.20 -8.85
CA ASP A 151 18.11 -5.15 -8.08
C ASP A 151 17.29 -6.05 -7.12
N GLY A 152 15.97 -5.97 -7.18
CA GLY A 152 15.04 -6.82 -6.42
C GLY A 152 14.81 -6.40 -4.97
N ARG A 153 15.34 -5.25 -4.51
CA ARG A 153 15.02 -4.69 -3.20
C ARG A 153 13.62 -4.11 -3.21
N VAL A 154 12.95 -4.16 -2.06
CA VAL A 154 11.64 -3.54 -1.88
C VAL A 154 11.81 -2.23 -1.11
N ALA A 155 11.47 -1.13 -1.76
CA ALA A 155 11.31 0.17 -1.15
C ALA A 155 9.86 0.37 -0.70
N PHE A 156 9.63 1.16 0.34
CA PHE A 156 8.28 1.51 0.77
C PHE A 156 8.19 2.96 1.25
N LEU A 157 6.98 3.48 1.23
CA LEU A 157 6.60 4.72 1.90
C LEU A 157 5.74 4.42 3.13
N ALA A 158 5.87 5.27 4.14
CA ALA A 158 5.01 5.27 5.31
C ALA A 158 4.78 6.71 5.76
N CYS A 159 3.52 7.07 6.03
CA CYS A 159 3.16 8.39 6.50
C CYS A 159 2.52 8.33 7.89
N ALA A 160 2.82 9.34 8.71
CA ALA A 160 2.21 9.54 10.01
C ALA A 160 1.05 10.51 9.87
N GLU A 161 -0.15 9.97 9.83
CA GLU A 161 -1.40 10.70 9.66
C GLU A 161 -2.16 10.74 10.98
N ASP A 162 -2.43 11.96 11.47
CA ASP A 162 -3.09 12.17 12.79
C ASP A 162 -4.61 12.01 12.63
N THR A 163 -5.07 10.77 12.59
CA THR A 163 -6.48 10.42 12.48
C THR A 163 -6.89 9.38 13.53
N GLU A 164 -8.13 9.43 13.97
CA GLU A 164 -8.69 8.45 14.91
C GLU A 164 -9.34 7.26 14.20
N ASP A 165 -9.62 7.38 12.91
CA ASP A 165 -10.32 6.36 12.10
C ASP A 165 -9.67 6.21 10.73
N ALA A 166 -9.49 4.97 10.28
CA ALA A 166 -9.02 4.59 8.95
C ALA A 166 -9.89 5.11 7.78
N LEU A 167 -11.07 5.62 8.06
CA LEU A 167 -12.00 6.14 7.05
C LEU A 167 -12.01 7.67 6.97
N ILE A 168 -11.27 8.33 7.88
CA ILE A 168 -11.22 9.79 7.97
C ILE A 168 -9.78 10.22 7.76
N ASP A 169 -9.57 11.07 6.75
CA ASP A 169 -8.26 11.65 6.47
C ASP A 169 -7.88 12.65 7.57
N GLY A 170 -6.62 12.66 7.97
CA GLY A 170 -6.07 13.56 8.98
C GLY A 170 -4.82 14.30 8.48
N PRO A 171 -4.33 15.30 9.21
CA PRO A 171 -3.12 16.00 8.81
C PRO A 171 -1.90 15.06 8.88
N VAL A 172 -1.11 15.04 7.81
CA VAL A 172 0.17 14.32 7.77
C VAL A 172 1.22 15.10 8.55
N THR A 173 1.82 14.47 9.55
CA THR A 173 2.89 15.05 10.35
C THR A 173 4.27 14.81 9.77
N GLY A 174 4.42 13.82 8.90
CA GLY A 174 5.62 13.52 8.15
C GLY A 174 5.57 12.14 7.50
N CYS A 175 6.46 11.89 6.55
CA CYS A 175 6.60 10.60 5.88
C CYS A 175 8.01 10.03 6.02
N ARG A 176 8.11 8.72 5.88
CA ARG A 176 9.36 7.95 5.84
C ARG A 176 9.46 7.18 4.54
N PHE A 177 10.66 7.13 4.02
CA PHE A 177 11.08 6.14 3.04
C PHE A 177 11.79 5.01 3.76
N GLY A 178 11.66 3.77 3.30
CA GLY A 178 12.38 2.66 3.88
C GLY A 178 12.63 1.50 2.92
N TRP A 179 13.50 0.60 3.37
CA TRP A 179 13.79 -0.67 2.72
C TRP A 179 13.26 -1.82 3.56
N LEU A 180 12.59 -2.78 2.93
CA LEU A 180 12.16 -4.02 3.57
C LEU A 180 13.25 -5.08 3.44
N GLY A 181 13.47 -5.84 4.50
CA GLY A 181 14.25 -7.08 4.44
C GLY A 181 13.59 -8.11 3.51
N ALA A 182 14.40 -8.91 2.85
CA ALA A 182 13.89 -9.91 1.90
C ALA A 182 13.15 -11.06 2.61
N ASP A 183 13.70 -11.54 3.72
CA ASP A 183 13.24 -12.74 4.43
C ASP A 183 12.91 -12.50 5.90
N ASP A 184 12.99 -11.27 6.37
CA ASP A 184 12.71 -10.88 7.75
C ASP A 184 11.92 -9.55 7.80
N PRO A 185 11.31 -9.20 8.95
CA PRO A 185 10.57 -7.96 9.11
C PRO A 185 11.46 -6.73 9.35
N SER A 186 12.78 -6.84 9.16
CA SER A 186 13.68 -5.72 9.38
C SER A 186 13.44 -4.61 8.38
N VAL A 187 13.48 -3.39 8.87
CA VAL A 187 13.33 -2.19 8.06
C VAL A 187 14.45 -1.20 8.36
N VAL A 188 14.94 -0.56 7.31
CA VAL A 188 15.79 0.62 7.42
C VAL A 188 14.99 1.79 6.95
N VAL A 189 14.81 2.79 7.79
CA VAL A 189 13.95 3.95 7.48
C VAL A 189 14.69 5.27 7.61
N ALA A 190 14.34 6.23 6.75
CA ALA A 190 14.80 7.60 6.79
C ALA A 190 13.60 8.57 6.64
N PRO A 191 13.63 9.76 7.24
CA PRO A 191 12.61 10.76 7.01
C PRO A 191 12.64 11.24 5.55
N VAL A 192 11.46 11.47 4.98
CA VAL A 192 11.36 12.18 3.71
C VAL A 192 11.37 13.67 4.00
N VAL A 193 12.30 14.37 3.35
CA VAL A 193 12.47 15.82 3.49
C VAL A 193 12.35 16.50 2.13
N ASP A 194 11.96 17.76 2.16
CA ASP A 194 11.94 18.63 0.96
C ASP A 194 13.35 19.09 0.55
N GLY A 195 13.44 19.88 -0.52
CA GLY A 195 14.69 20.44 -1.01
C GLY A 195 15.44 21.37 -0.03
N GLU A 196 14.77 21.82 1.03
CA GLU A 196 15.33 22.63 2.11
C GLU A 196 15.73 21.79 3.34
N GLY A 197 15.50 20.47 3.31
CA GLY A 197 15.78 19.55 4.41
C GLY A 197 14.72 19.51 5.50
N LYS A 198 13.53 20.06 5.25
CA LYS A 198 12.40 20.02 6.18
C LYS A 198 11.55 18.76 5.94
N PRO A 199 10.99 18.13 6.99
CA PRO A 199 10.04 17.02 6.83
C PRO A 199 8.90 17.39 5.89
N THR A 200 8.58 16.50 4.95
CA THR A 200 7.40 16.71 4.09
C THR A 200 6.12 16.52 4.89
N HIS A 201 5.11 17.33 4.57
CA HIS A 201 3.75 17.18 5.05
C HIS A 201 2.79 16.71 3.93
N LEU A 202 3.33 16.38 2.76
CA LEU A 202 2.56 15.80 1.68
C LEU A 202 2.15 14.37 2.07
N LYS A 203 0.92 14.00 1.77
CA LYS A 203 0.43 12.63 1.90
C LYS A 203 0.96 11.81 0.72
N LEU A 204 2.12 11.17 0.91
CA LEU A 204 2.75 10.35 -0.13
C LEU A 204 2.06 8.99 -0.17
N GLU A 205 1.34 8.71 -1.26
CA GLU A 205 0.49 7.52 -1.42
C GLU A 205 0.89 6.62 -2.59
N GLY A 206 1.91 6.99 -3.35
CA GLY A 206 2.42 6.17 -4.44
C GLY A 206 3.92 6.28 -4.57
N ILE A 207 4.58 5.16 -4.89
CA ILE A 207 6.01 5.10 -5.16
C ILE A 207 6.29 4.15 -6.32
N GLU A 208 7.15 4.57 -7.25
CA GLU A 208 7.66 3.72 -8.33
C GLU A 208 9.16 3.90 -8.47
N ALA A 209 9.90 2.81 -8.60
CA ALA A 209 11.33 2.84 -8.78
C ALA A 209 11.69 3.23 -10.22
N ARG A 210 12.58 4.21 -10.39
CA ARG A 210 13.11 4.51 -11.72
C ARG A 210 14.14 3.46 -12.15
N THR A 211 14.09 3.09 -13.42
CA THR A 211 15.06 2.17 -14.00
C THR A 211 16.48 2.74 -13.92
N GLY A 212 17.45 1.89 -13.58
CA GLY A 212 18.88 2.20 -13.68
C GLY A 212 19.57 2.65 -12.40
N GLY A 213 19.02 2.40 -11.18
CA GLY A 213 19.84 2.76 -10.04
C GLY A 213 19.34 2.53 -8.62
N GLY A 214 18.10 2.23 -8.39
CA GLY A 214 17.60 1.90 -7.03
C GLY A 214 17.68 3.02 -5.99
N THR A 215 18.03 4.25 -6.39
CA THR A 215 18.16 5.42 -5.51
C THR A 215 17.25 6.57 -5.89
N MET A 216 16.55 6.45 -7.03
CA MET A 216 15.61 7.44 -7.53
C MET A 216 14.24 6.83 -7.72
N PHE A 217 13.23 7.53 -7.23
CA PHE A 217 11.83 7.10 -7.28
C PHE A 217 10.94 8.25 -7.76
N ASP A 218 9.88 7.91 -8.47
CA ASP A 218 8.74 8.79 -8.64
C ASP A 218 7.77 8.56 -7.49
N VAL A 219 7.27 9.62 -6.87
CA VAL A 219 6.30 9.54 -5.78
C VAL A 219 5.08 10.38 -6.11
N VAL A 220 3.92 9.90 -5.66
CA VAL A 220 2.64 10.60 -5.84
C VAL A 220 2.11 11.02 -4.49
N ALA A 221 1.69 12.27 -4.38
CA ALA A 221 1.02 12.82 -3.21
C ALA A 221 -0.47 13.06 -3.51
N ASP A 222 -1.34 12.57 -2.64
CA ASP A 222 -2.75 13.01 -2.61
C ASP A 222 -2.84 14.32 -1.81
N MET A 223 -3.57 15.28 -2.36
CA MET A 223 -3.77 16.57 -1.72
C MET A 223 -5.01 16.60 -0.80
N ASP A 224 -5.76 15.47 -0.71
CA ASP A 224 -7.01 15.34 0.06
C ASP A 224 -8.06 16.43 -0.24
N ARG A 225 -7.94 17.09 -1.41
CA ARG A 225 -8.80 18.17 -1.85
C ARG A 225 -9.30 17.91 -3.25
N GLY A 226 -10.61 17.91 -3.41
CA GLY A 226 -11.26 17.61 -4.67
C GLY A 226 -11.00 18.62 -5.80
N ASP A 227 -10.45 19.78 -5.48
CA ASP A 227 -10.09 20.87 -6.39
C ASP A 227 -8.59 20.99 -6.68
N GLU A 228 -7.76 20.24 -5.95
CA GLU A 228 -6.30 20.17 -6.17
C GLU A 228 -5.95 18.84 -6.84
N PRO A 229 -5.17 18.86 -7.94
CA PRO A 229 -4.70 17.61 -8.56
C PRO A 229 -3.65 16.95 -7.68
N ALA A 230 -3.55 15.62 -7.75
CA ALA A 230 -2.43 14.88 -7.19
C ALA A 230 -1.10 15.43 -7.74
N GLN A 231 -0.08 15.42 -6.91
CA GLN A 231 1.26 15.89 -7.26
C GLN A 231 2.19 14.72 -7.51
N ILE A 232 3.04 14.84 -8.52
CA ILE A 232 4.13 13.89 -8.76
C ILE A 232 5.45 14.60 -8.44
N ALA A 233 6.30 13.93 -7.67
CA ALA A 233 7.61 14.44 -7.29
C ALA A 233 8.69 13.36 -7.46
N GLU A 234 9.94 13.79 -7.44
CA GLU A 234 11.09 12.90 -7.43
C GLU A 234 11.59 12.73 -5.99
N LEU A 235 11.83 11.49 -5.60
CA LEU A 235 12.45 11.14 -4.33
C LEU A 235 13.85 10.57 -4.59
N ALA A 236 14.88 11.21 -4.06
CA ALA A 236 16.24 10.75 -4.12
C ALA A 236 16.68 10.19 -2.76
N VAL A 237 17.15 8.95 -2.74
CA VAL A 237 17.77 8.34 -1.55
C VAL A 237 19.26 8.72 -1.54
N ARG A 238 19.70 9.37 -0.47
CA ARG A 238 21.11 9.73 -0.24
C ARG A 238 21.67 8.83 0.85
N GLU A 239 22.83 8.25 0.59
CA GLU A 239 23.61 7.49 1.57
C GLU A 239 24.24 8.39 2.62
#